data_41946e3ee4b204d925b84f868d49f47b
#
_entry.id   41946e3ee4b204d925b84f868d49f47b
#
_cell.length_a   1.000
_cell.length_b   1.000
_cell.length_c   1.000
_cell.angle_alpha   90.00
_cell.angle_beta   90.00
_cell.angle_gamma   90.00
#
_symmetry.space_group_name_H-M   'P 1'
#
loop_
_entity.id
_entity.type
_entity.pdbx_description
1 polymer ?
#
loop_
_entity_poly.entity_id
_entity_poly.type
_entity_poly.pdbx_seq_one_letter_code
_entity_poly.pdbx_strand_id
1 'polypeptide(L)'
;MNSKFELILGLSSTYTKIFKTMDRCLSVHGISFSEYLVMYELSKMTNQSMRRIDLAEKTGMSASGITRLLNPMEKLNIVEKEQNARDARVSLVKLTSAGSELFTYATQSVLQTADLFLEPLDEQNLVLLLNALTKIR
;
A
#
# COMPACT_ATOMS: atom_id res chain seq x y z
N MET A 1 6.44 32.67 -7.33
CA MET A 1 6.84 31.28 -7.38
C MET A 1 5.88 30.50 -8.26
N ASN A 2 6.35 29.50 -8.92
CA ASN A 2 5.60 28.73 -9.89
C ASN A 2 4.63 27.77 -9.20
N SER A 3 3.36 27.75 -9.63
CA SER A 3 2.33 26.86 -9.07
C SER A 3 2.69 25.38 -9.17
N LYS A 4 3.35 24.99 -10.27
CA LYS A 4 3.78 23.60 -10.44
C LYS A 4 4.85 23.21 -9.44
N PHE A 5 5.77 24.11 -9.14
CA PHE A 5 6.79 23.89 -8.12
C PHE A 5 6.15 23.77 -6.73
N GLU A 6 5.23 24.67 -6.41
CA GLU A 6 4.50 24.63 -5.13
C GLU A 6 3.71 23.33 -4.99
N LEU A 7 3.10 22.86 -6.08
CA LEU A 7 2.35 21.61 -6.07
C LEU A 7 3.27 20.42 -5.77
N ILE A 8 4.45 20.36 -6.41
CA ILE A 8 5.41 19.28 -6.13
C ILE A 8 5.81 19.27 -4.65
N LEU A 9 6.13 20.44 -4.10
CA LEU A 9 6.49 20.56 -2.69
C LEU A 9 5.32 20.18 -1.78
N GLY A 10 4.12 20.63 -2.12
CA GLY A 10 2.91 20.32 -1.36
C GLY A 10 2.58 18.85 -1.38
N LEU A 11 2.66 18.20 -2.53
CA LEU A 11 2.43 16.76 -2.65
C LEU A 11 3.48 15.97 -1.85
N SER A 12 4.74 16.38 -1.93
CA SER A 12 5.83 15.72 -1.18
C SER A 12 5.60 15.81 0.34
N SER A 13 5.25 16.99 0.82
CA SER A 13 4.97 17.22 2.24
C SER A 13 3.74 16.43 2.69
N THR A 14 2.68 16.43 1.88
CA THR A 14 1.44 15.71 2.18
C THR A 14 1.68 14.19 2.21
N TYR A 15 2.45 13.69 1.27
CA TYR A 15 2.84 12.28 1.20
C TYR A 15 3.53 11.84 2.51
N THR A 16 4.49 12.63 2.99
CA THR A 16 5.17 12.35 4.26
C THR A 16 4.18 12.32 5.41
N LYS A 17 3.27 13.26 5.47
CA LYS A 17 2.26 13.34 6.53
C LYS A 17 1.30 12.16 6.48
N ILE A 18 0.89 11.75 5.28
CA ILE A 18 0.04 10.56 5.09
C ILE A 18 0.72 9.32 5.67
N PHE A 19 2.01 9.09 5.30
CA PHE A 19 2.74 7.93 5.78
C PHE A 19 2.85 7.90 7.30
N LYS A 20 3.18 9.04 7.92
CA LYS A 20 3.27 9.12 9.39
C LYS A 20 1.92 8.83 10.05
N THR A 21 0.85 9.39 9.49
CA THR A 21 -0.50 9.23 10.03
C THR A 21 -0.97 7.79 9.91
N MET A 22 -0.74 7.17 8.75
CA MET A 22 -1.13 5.78 8.51
C MET A 22 -0.29 4.81 9.33
N ASP A 23 1.02 5.00 9.42
CA ASP A 23 1.88 4.18 10.28
C ASP A 23 1.38 4.18 11.72
N ARG A 24 0.97 5.35 12.21
CA ARG A 24 0.46 5.46 13.57
C ARG A 24 -0.83 4.66 13.76
N CYS A 25 -1.79 4.78 12.85
CA CYS A 25 -3.05 4.06 12.98
C CYS A 25 -2.89 2.56 12.77
N LEU A 26 -1.89 2.13 11.99
CA LEU A 26 -1.64 0.73 11.71
C LEU A 26 -0.79 0.04 12.78
N SER A 27 -0.15 0.81 13.67
CA SER A 27 0.75 0.26 14.69
C SER A 27 0.04 -0.74 15.61
N VAL A 28 -1.25 -0.54 15.90
CA VAL A 28 -2.04 -1.47 16.72
C VAL A 28 -2.23 -2.83 16.05
N HIS A 29 -2.09 -2.88 14.72
CA HIS A 29 -2.17 -4.12 13.94
C HIS A 29 -0.79 -4.74 13.72
N GLY A 30 0.28 -4.08 14.17
CA GLY A 30 1.65 -4.57 14.04
C GLY A 30 2.23 -4.44 12.65
N ILE A 31 1.68 -3.58 11.81
CA ILE A 31 2.16 -3.37 10.44
C ILE A 31 2.39 -1.89 10.15
N SER A 32 3.25 -1.63 9.16
CA SER A 32 3.49 -0.29 8.62
C SER A 32 2.55 -0.02 7.46
N PHE A 33 2.47 1.24 7.03
CA PHE A 33 1.70 1.59 5.83
C PHE A 33 2.28 0.97 4.57
N SER A 34 3.62 0.86 4.47
CA SER A 34 4.26 0.18 3.33
C SER A 34 3.83 -1.28 3.26
N GLU A 35 3.79 -1.97 4.40
CA GLU A 35 3.30 -3.35 4.46
C GLU A 35 1.82 -3.43 4.10
N TYR A 36 1.02 -2.49 4.58
CA TYR A 36 -0.39 -2.41 4.23
C TYR A 36 -0.59 -2.26 2.72
N LEU A 37 0.20 -1.41 2.07
CA LEU A 37 0.10 -1.21 0.62
C LEU A 37 0.43 -2.47 -0.17
N VAL A 38 1.38 -3.27 0.31
CA VAL A 38 1.68 -4.58 -0.27
C VAL A 38 0.47 -5.50 -0.13
N MET A 39 -0.11 -5.57 1.06
CA MET A 39 -1.29 -6.40 1.32
C MET A 39 -2.47 -5.95 0.45
N TYR A 40 -2.64 -4.65 0.28
CA TYR A 40 -3.69 -4.10 -0.58
C TYR A 40 -3.54 -4.57 -2.03
N GLU A 41 -2.33 -4.48 -2.58
CA GLU A 41 -2.09 -4.93 -3.96
C GLU A 41 -2.35 -6.42 -4.13
N LEU A 42 -1.94 -7.24 -3.17
CA LEU A 42 -2.21 -8.67 -3.19
C LEU A 42 -3.72 -8.96 -3.08
N SER A 43 -4.42 -8.21 -2.23
CA SER A 43 -5.85 -8.43 -1.99
C SER A 43 -6.70 -8.23 -3.24
N LYS A 44 -6.24 -7.42 -4.20
CA LYS A 44 -6.97 -7.14 -5.44
C LYS A 44 -6.86 -8.27 -6.46
N MET A 45 -5.91 -9.18 -6.30
CA MET A 45 -5.67 -10.25 -7.25
C MET A 45 -6.60 -11.43 -6.95
N THR A 46 -7.00 -12.15 -8.01
CA THR A 46 -7.95 -13.27 -7.93
C THR A 46 -7.51 -14.32 -6.90
N ASN A 47 -6.22 -14.68 -6.89
CA ASN A 47 -5.67 -15.67 -5.97
C ASN A 47 -4.92 -15.01 -4.81
N GLN A 48 -5.07 -13.68 -4.64
CA GLN A 48 -4.34 -12.89 -3.64
C GLN A 48 -2.82 -13.08 -3.74
N SER A 49 -2.33 -13.33 -4.96
CA SER A 49 -0.91 -13.55 -5.22
C SER A 49 -0.42 -12.73 -6.40
N MET A 50 0.90 -12.45 -6.41
CA MET A 50 1.54 -11.62 -7.43
C MET A 50 3.02 -11.96 -7.47
N ARG A 51 3.65 -11.79 -8.65
CA ARG A 51 5.11 -11.89 -8.75
C ARG A 51 5.76 -10.74 -8.01
N ARG A 52 6.93 -10.99 -7.41
CA ARG A 52 7.68 -9.96 -6.69
C ARG A 52 7.96 -8.73 -7.56
N ILE A 53 8.31 -8.94 -8.83
CA ILE A 53 8.61 -7.83 -9.73
C ILE A 53 7.38 -6.95 -9.98
N ASP A 54 6.21 -7.55 -10.12
CA ASP A 54 4.97 -6.82 -10.31
C ASP A 54 4.59 -6.05 -9.04
N LEU A 55 4.81 -6.65 -7.88
CA LEU A 55 4.55 -6.03 -6.60
C LEU A 55 5.45 -4.81 -6.37
N ALA A 56 6.73 -4.94 -6.72
CA ALA A 56 7.69 -3.83 -6.65
C ALA A 56 7.23 -2.67 -7.53
N GLU A 57 6.82 -2.97 -8.76
CA GLU A 57 6.33 -1.96 -9.70
C GLU A 57 5.07 -1.26 -9.19
N LYS A 58 4.09 -2.02 -8.70
CA LYS A 58 2.83 -1.47 -8.20
C LYS A 58 3.02 -0.58 -6.98
N THR A 59 3.95 -0.92 -6.10
CA THR A 59 4.21 -0.17 -4.87
C THR A 59 5.25 0.92 -5.03
N GLY A 60 5.91 1.01 -6.20
CA GLY A 60 6.96 1.98 -6.44
C GLY A 60 8.25 1.70 -5.69
N MET A 61 8.45 0.46 -5.27
CA MET A 61 9.65 0.05 -4.53
C MET A 61 10.65 -0.63 -5.45
N SER A 62 11.92 -0.63 -5.03
CA SER A 62 12.96 -1.41 -5.72
C SER A 62 12.79 -2.89 -5.39
N ALA A 63 13.42 -3.76 -6.20
CA ALA A 63 13.40 -5.19 -5.96
C ALA A 63 13.96 -5.53 -4.57
N SER A 64 15.06 -4.89 -4.17
CA SER A 64 15.67 -5.11 -2.85
C SER A 64 14.78 -4.57 -1.73
N GLY A 65 14.09 -3.45 -1.96
CA GLY A 65 13.14 -2.86 -1.00
C GLY A 65 11.97 -3.81 -0.73
N ILE A 66 11.40 -4.39 -1.78
CA ILE A 66 10.31 -5.37 -1.66
C ILE A 66 10.79 -6.60 -0.88
N THR A 67 11.98 -7.11 -1.18
CA THR A 67 12.50 -8.28 -0.48
C THR A 67 12.67 -8.02 1.02
N ARG A 68 13.21 -6.84 1.38
CA ARG A 68 13.37 -6.46 2.79
C ARG A 68 12.03 -6.32 3.50
N LEU A 69 11.02 -5.85 2.79
CA LEU A 69 9.69 -5.69 3.36
C LEU A 69 8.99 -7.04 3.56
N LEU A 70 9.10 -7.92 2.57
CA LEU A 70 8.42 -9.21 2.57
C LEU A 70 9.01 -10.19 3.59
N ASN A 71 10.32 -10.12 3.86
CA ASN A 71 10.96 -11.07 4.77
C ASN A 71 10.31 -11.10 6.16
N PRO A 72 10.14 -9.96 6.86
CA PRO A 72 9.43 -9.98 8.15
C PRO A 72 7.96 -10.37 8.00
N MET A 73 7.31 -10.03 6.89
CA MET A 73 5.92 -10.40 6.66
C MET A 73 5.74 -11.91 6.52
N GLU A 74 6.71 -12.59 5.90
CA GLU A 74 6.72 -14.06 5.84
C GLU A 74 6.89 -14.67 7.22
N LYS A 75 7.81 -14.14 8.02
CA LYS A 75 8.06 -14.62 9.38
C LYS A 75 6.83 -14.48 10.28
N LEU A 76 6.05 -13.44 10.06
CA LEU A 76 4.82 -13.19 10.82
C LEU A 76 3.60 -13.91 10.23
N ASN A 77 3.80 -14.72 9.18
CA ASN A 77 2.75 -15.47 8.50
C ASN A 77 1.66 -14.57 7.89
N ILE A 78 2.03 -13.39 7.46
CA ILE A 78 1.13 -12.48 6.73
C ILE A 78 1.10 -12.84 5.25
N VAL A 79 2.28 -13.16 4.70
CA VAL A 79 2.43 -13.61 3.32
C VAL A 79 3.21 -14.91 3.30
N GLU A 80 3.09 -15.63 2.18
CA GLU A 80 3.85 -16.85 1.94
C GLU A 80 4.35 -16.88 0.50
N LYS A 81 5.42 -17.64 0.27
CA LYS A 81 5.92 -17.86 -1.08
C LYS A 81 5.12 -18.97 -1.74
N GLU A 82 4.88 -18.80 -3.03
CA GLU A 82 4.21 -19.81 -3.85
C GLU A 82 4.95 -19.93 -5.17
N GLN A 83 5.17 -21.15 -5.64
CA GLN A 83 5.75 -21.35 -6.94
C GLN A 83 4.70 -21.18 -8.03
N ASN A 84 5.11 -20.56 -9.15
CA ASN A 84 4.25 -20.49 -10.32
C ASN A 84 4.10 -21.90 -10.89
N ALA A 85 2.85 -22.33 -11.12
CA ALA A 85 2.56 -23.68 -11.64
C ALA A 85 3.13 -23.92 -13.04
N ARG A 86 3.31 -22.84 -13.83
CA ARG A 86 3.83 -22.93 -15.21
C ARG A 86 5.34 -22.81 -15.31
N ASP A 87 5.96 -22.11 -14.35
CA ASP A 87 7.39 -21.89 -14.34
C ASP A 87 7.89 -21.82 -12.89
N ALA A 88 8.57 -22.89 -12.47
CA ALA A 88 9.08 -23.01 -11.10
C ALA A 88 10.15 -21.96 -10.76
N ARG A 89 10.73 -21.28 -11.76
CA ARG A 89 11.70 -20.21 -11.54
C ARG A 89 11.06 -18.91 -11.11
N VAL A 90 9.74 -18.76 -11.31
CA VAL A 90 8.99 -17.57 -10.95
C VAL A 90 8.44 -17.72 -9.55
N SER A 91 8.85 -16.82 -8.66
CA SER A 91 8.37 -16.78 -7.28
C SER A 91 7.15 -15.88 -7.18
N LEU A 92 6.08 -16.39 -6.60
CA LEU A 92 4.89 -15.64 -6.29
C LEU A 92 4.84 -15.34 -4.79
N VAL A 93 4.24 -14.22 -4.45
CA VAL A 93 3.93 -13.84 -3.07
C VAL A 93 2.42 -13.87 -2.92
N LYS A 94 1.94 -14.49 -1.86
CA LYS A 94 0.51 -14.67 -1.62
C LYS A 94 0.15 -14.25 -0.22
N LEU A 95 -1.01 -13.61 -0.04
CA LEU A 95 -1.57 -13.39 1.29
C LEU A 95 -1.99 -14.73 1.88
N THR A 96 -1.62 -14.97 3.14
CA THR A 96 -2.15 -16.10 3.89
C THR A 96 -3.58 -15.81 4.35
N SER A 97 -4.29 -16.81 4.86
CA SER A 97 -5.59 -16.59 5.51
C SER A 97 -5.48 -15.60 6.65
N ALA A 98 -4.46 -15.75 7.49
CA ALA A 98 -4.19 -14.82 8.59
C ALA A 98 -3.90 -13.41 8.08
N GLY A 99 -3.12 -13.29 7.00
CA GLY A 99 -2.82 -12.01 6.37
C GLY A 99 -4.06 -11.34 5.81
N SER A 100 -4.93 -12.11 5.18
CA SER A 100 -6.18 -11.59 4.62
C SER A 100 -7.12 -11.07 5.72
N GLU A 101 -7.21 -11.79 6.83
CA GLU A 101 -7.98 -11.36 7.99
C GLU A 101 -7.41 -10.09 8.62
N LEU A 102 -6.09 -10.06 8.81
CA LEU A 102 -5.40 -8.88 9.30
C LEU A 102 -5.66 -7.67 8.41
N PHE A 103 -5.60 -7.86 7.10
CA PHE A 103 -5.86 -6.80 6.12
C PHE A 103 -7.27 -6.22 6.30
N THR A 104 -8.26 -7.08 6.52
CA THR A 104 -9.65 -6.64 6.74
C THR A 104 -9.75 -5.71 7.95
N TYR A 105 -9.15 -6.10 9.08
CA TYR A 105 -9.17 -5.26 10.29
C TYR A 105 -8.36 -3.99 10.12
N ALA A 106 -7.17 -4.10 9.52
CA ALA A 106 -6.32 -2.94 9.27
C ALA A 106 -7.01 -1.93 8.36
N THR A 107 -7.75 -2.40 7.36
CA THR A 107 -8.48 -1.53 6.43
C THR A 107 -9.52 -0.68 7.17
N GLN A 108 -10.19 -1.23 8.17
CA GLN A 108 -11.14 -0.46 8.96
C GLN A 108 -10.47 0.74 9.63
N SER A 109 -9.27 0.53 10.18
CA SER A 109 -8.50 1.61 10.80
C SER A 109 -8.04 2.65 9.77
N VAL A 110 -7.61 2.19 8.60
CA VAL A 110 -7.21 3.10 7.50
C VAL A 110 -8.39 3.95 7.04
N LEU A 111 -9.57 3.35 6.86
CA LEU A 111 -10.76 4.08 6.43
C LEU A 111 -11.16 5.16 7.45
N GLN A 112 -11.17 4.82 8.73
CA GLN A 112 -11.47 5.78 9.79
C GLN A 112 -10.46 6.93 9.82
N THR A 113 -9.18 6.59 9.70
CA THR A 113 -8.11 7.58 9.70
C THR A 113 -8.18 8.48 8.48
N ALA A 114 -8.50 7.92 7.30
CA ALA A 114 -8.66 8.70 6.08
C ALA A 114 -9.82 9.70 6.21
N ASP A 115 -10.93 9.29 6.80
CA ASP A 115 -12.08 10.19 7.03
C ASP A 115 -11.67 11.39 7.89
N LEU A 116 -10.92 11.15 8.96
CA LEU A 116 -10.44 12.23 9.84
C LEU A 116 -9.40 13.10 9.15
N PHE A 117 -8.44 12.47 8.46
CA PHE A 117 -7.33 13.18 7.80
C PHE A 117 -7.84 14.12 6.71
N LEU A 118 -8.85 13.68 5.96
CA LEU A 118 -9.40 14.41 4.82
C LEU A 118 -10.68 15.15 5.13
N GLU A 119 -11.07 15.22 6.41
CA GLU A 119 -12.25 15.97 6.84
C GLU A 119 -12.33 17.40 6.29
N PRO A 120 -11.22 18.17 6.21
CA PRO A 120 -11.28 19.51 5.66
C PRO A 120 -11.71 19.60 4.19
N LEU A 121 -11.68 18.49 3.46
CA LEU A 121 -12.07 18.46 2.04
C LEU A 121 -13.52 18.02 1.90
N ASP A 122 -14.30 18.79 1.14
CA ASP A 122 -15.65 18.36 0.77
C ASP A 122 -15.60 17.36 -0.39
N GLU A 123 -16.74 16.79 -0.72
CA GLU A 123 -16.85 15.78 -1.78
C GLU A 123 -16.38 16.31 -3.13
N GLN A 124 -16.68 17.56 -3.44
CA GLN A 124 -16.27 18.19 -4.69
C GLN A 124 -14.75 18.26 -4.81
N ASN A 125 -14.08 18.69 -3.73
CA ASN A 125 -12.62 18.74 -3.69
C ASN A 125 -11.99 17.36 -3.83
N LEU A 126 -12.56 16.35 -3.19
CA LEU A 126 -12.07 14.96 -3.28
C LEU A 126 -12.11 14.47 -4.73
N VAL A 127 -13.23 14.68 -5.41
CA VAL A 127 -13.39 14.26 -6.82
C VAL A 127 -12.39 14.99 -7.72
N LEU A 128 -12.23 16.30 -7.52
CA LEU A 128 -11.28 17.09 -8.31
C LEU A 128 -9.85 16.61 -8.12
N LEU A 129 -9.44 16.34 -6.87
CA LEU A 129 -8.10 15.84 -6.58
C LEU A 129 -7.86 14.46 -7.17
N LEU A 130 -8.81 13.55 -7.03
CA LEU A 130 -8.70 12.21 -7.60
C LEU A 130 -8.52 12.27 -9.11
N ASN A 131 -9.33 13.09 -9.79
CA ASN A 131 -9.22 13.25 -11.23
C ASN A 131 -7.88 13.86 -11.64
N ALA A 132 -7.40 14.85 -10.87
CA ALA A 132 -6.12 15.49 -11.14
C ALA A 132 -4.95 14.49 -10.98
N LEU A 133 -4.97 13.68 -9.91
CA LEU A 133 -3.94 12.66 -9.68
C LEU A 133 -3.89 11.64 -10.81
N THR A 134 -5.05 11.26 -11.36
CA THR A 134 -5.13 10.31 -12.47
C THR A 134 -4.39 10.82 -13.71
N LYS A 135 -4.36 12.14 -13.93
CA LYS A 135 -3.71 12.75 -15.09
C LYS A 135 -2.20 12.73 -15.03
N ILE A 136 -1.61 12.60 -13.84
CA ILE A 136 -0.15 12.70 -13.67
C ILE A 136 0.52 11.38 -13.34
N ARG A 137 -0.22 10.31 -13.22
CA ARG A 137 0.34 8.98 -12.94
C ARG A 137 -0.01 7.97 -14.02
#